data_5d9fdae6449b9cbc140da6b7bef94ce7
#
_entry.id   5d9fdae6449b9cbc140da6b7bef94ce7
#
_cell.length_a   1.000
_cell.length_b   1.000
_cell.length_c   1.000
_cell.angle_alpha   90.00
_cell.angle_beta   90.00
_cell.angle_gamma   90.00
#
_symmetry.space_group_name_H-M   'P 1'
#
loop_
_entity.id
_entity.type
_entity.pdbx_description
1 polymer ?
#
loop_
_entity_poly.entity_id
_entity_poly.type
_entity_poly.pdbx_seq_one_letter_code
_entity_poly.pdbx_strand_id
1 'polypeptide(L)'
;MERRNLALLCAGVLCFWLFALAFGTAEGRGVAVQAELPTAAPAAVEEVPVVDAAAQPQLSLNCRAAILVDQDTGTVLYENNADEQVPIASITKVMTLLLTFEAIHNGQLTLETTVPVSEHAYHMGGSQIWLEPGEQFTLDEMIKAICVSSANDAAVAVAELVGGSEPAFVERMNARAAELGM
;
A
#
# COMPACT_ATOMS: atom_id res chain seq x y z
N MET A 1 -19.28 41.71 -34.05
CA MET A 1 -19.25 40.66 -33.01
C MET A 1 -17.84 40.14 -32.63
N GLU A 2 -16.78 40.62 -33.27
CA GLU A 2 -15.40 40.09 -33.09
C GLU A 2 -14.54 40.80 -32.04
N ARG A 3 -14.79 42.09 -31.76
CA ARG A 3 -13.92 42.83 -30.82
C ARG A 3 -14.14 42.49 -29.34
N ARG A 4 -15.30 41.96 -28.97
CA ARG A 4 -15.65 41.64 -27.59
C ARG A 4 -15.04 40.31 -27.13
N ASN A 5 -14.84 39.36 -28.04
CA ASN A 5 -14.26 38.05 -27.76
C ASN A 5 -12.73 38.11 -27.65
N LEU A 6 -12.09 39.03 -28.38
CA LEU A 6 -10.64 39.22 -28.28
C LEU A 6 -10.22 39.86 -26.95
N ALA A 7 -11.03 40.78 -26.42
CA ALA A 7 -10.75 41.40 -25.11
C ALA A 7 -10.91 40.42 -23.94
N LEU A 8 -11.85 39.45 -24.02
CA LEU A 8 -12.01 38.40 -23.01
C LEU A 8 -10.89 37.36 -23.06
N LEU A 9 -10.35 37.07 -24.25
CA LEU A 9 -9.20 36.15 -24.39
C LEU A 9 -7.92 36.80 -23.81
N CYS A 10 -7.68 38.08 -24.07
CA CYS A 10 -6.52 38.81 -23.55
C CYS A 10 -6.60 38.95 -22.00
N ALA A 11 -7.78 39.18 -21.45
CA ALA A 11 -7.97 39.26 -19.99
C ALA A 11 -7.72 37.89 -19.31
N GLY A 12 -8.16 36.78 -19.92
CA GLY A 12 -7.94 35.41 -19.41
C GLY A 12 -6.45 35.03 -19.39
N VAL A 13 -5.71 35.37 -20.45
CA VAL A 13 -4.27 35.10 -20.54
C VAL A 13 -3.48 35.96 -19.55
N LEU A 14 -3.84 37.23 -19.36
CA LEU A 14 -3.17 38.10 -18.38
C LEU A 14 -3.41 37.62 -16.93
N CYS A 15 -4.61 37.17 -16.59
CA CYS A 15 -4.90 36.62 -15.27
C CYS A 15 -4.12 35.33 -15.02
N PHE A 16 -3.93 34.48 -16.03
CA PHE A 16 -3.15 33.27 -15.89
C PHE A 16 -1.66 33.55 -15.64
N TRP A 17 -1.09 34.55 -16.32
CA TRP A 17 0.29 34.96 -16.11
C TRP A 17 0.52 35.67 -14.77
N LEU A 18 -0.43 36.45 -14.30
CA LEU A 18 -0.35 37.10 -12.98
C LEU A 18 -0.49 36.06 -11.85
N PHE A 19 -1.27 35.00 -12.05
CA PHE A 19 -1.37 33.90 -11.08
C PHE A 19 -0.08 33.06 -11.03
N ALA A 20 0.57 32.84 -12.17
CA ALA A 20 1.86 32.14 -12.24
C ALA A 20 3.02 32.94 -11.60
N LEU A 21 2.96 34.25 -11.59
CA LEU A 21 3.95 35.13 -10.93
C LEU A 21 3.72 35.28 -9.41
N ALA A 22 2.52 35.02 -8.92
CA ALA A 22 2.21 35.06 -7.49
C ALA A 22 2.62 33.78 -6.72
N PHE A 23 2.84 32.65 -7.42
CA PHE A 23 3.41 31.43 -6.89
C PHE A 23 4.89 31.26 -7.24
N GLY A 24 5.64 32.37 -7.15
CA GLY A 24 7.09 32.34 -7.26
C GLY A 24 7.72 31.62 -6.09
N THR A 25 8.39 30.52 -6.43
CA THR A 25 9.52 29.90 -5.71
C THR A 25 9.46 29.92 -4.19
N ALA A 26 8.61 29.07 -3.61
CA ALA A 26 8.90 28.53 -2.30
C ALA A 26 10.03 27.51 -2.51
N GLU A 27 11.29 27.94 -2.29
CA GLU A 27 12.38 27.01 -2.02
C GLU A 27 12.00 26.23 -0.75
N GLY A 28 11.32 25.11 -0.93
CA GLY A 28 11.12 24.14 0.10
C GLY A 28 12.48 23.62 0.54
N ARG A 29 13.01 24.11 1.66
CA ARG A 29 13.99 23.38 2.44
C ARG A 29 13.37 22.03 2.76
N GLY A 30 13.62 21.06 1.92
CA GLY A 30 13.39 19.66 2.24
C GLY A 30 14.19 19.32 3.47
N VAL A 31 13.53 19.27 4.62
CA VAL A 31 14.04 18.54 5.75
C VAL A 31 14.02 17.08 5.31
N ALA A 32 15.16 16.58 4.85
CA ALA A 32 15.36 15.16 4.69
C ALA A 32 15.25 14.53 6.09
N VAL A 33 14.06 14.07 6.44
CA VAL A 33 13.90 13.12 7.53
C VAL A 33 14.48 11.82 6.99
N GLN A 34 15.78 11.62 7.20
CA GLN A 34 16.38 10.31 7.13
C GLN A 34 15.81 9.50 8.30
N ALA A 35 14.63 8.91 8.10
CA ALA A 35 14.21 7.80 8.92
C ALA A 35 15.06 6.61 8.47
N GLU A 36 16.20 6.38 9.13
CA GLU A 36 16.86 5.09 9.08
C GLU A 36 15.84 4.07 9.62
N LEU A 37 15.24 3.31 8.70
CA LEU A 37 14.58 2.07 9.10
C LEU A 37 15.65 1.21 9.77
N PRO A 38 15.46 0.79 11.03
CA PRO A 38 16.41 -0.09 11.67
C PRO A 38 16.50 -1.35 10.80
N THR A 39 17.70 -1.66 10.32
CA THR A 39 18.02 -2.97 9.78
C THR A 39 17.89 -3.93 10.97
N ALA A 40 16.69 -4.45 11.19
CA ALA A 40 16.44 -5.42 12.23
C ALA A 40 17.21 -6.69 11.84
N ALA A 41 18.29 -6.97 12.56
CA ALA A 41 18.78 -8.33 12.67
C ALA A 41 17.59 -9.22 13.09
N PRO A 42 17.53 -10.49 12.68
CA PRO A 42 16.47 -11.39 13.10
C PRO A 42 16.41 -11.33 14.64
N ALA A 43 15.38 -10.71 15.16
CA ALA A 43 15.15 -10.64 16.58
C ALA A 43 15.04 -12.10 17.08
N ALA A 44 15.81 -12.43 18.11
CA ALA A 44 15.54 -13.63 18.87
C ALA A 44 14.04 -13.61 19.17
N VAL A 45 13.34 -14.72 18.88
CA VAL A 45 11.92 -14.85 19.18
C VAL A 45 11.80 -14.71 20.69
N GLU A 46 11.53 -13.50 21.15
CA GLU A 46 11.21 -13.22 22.53
C GLU A 46 9.87 -13.90 22.78
N GLU A 47 9.77 -14.75 23.82
CA GLU A 47 8.51 -15.39 24.15
C GLU A 47 7.47 -14.30 24.40
N VAL A 48 6.46 -14.26 23.53
CA VAL A 48 5.36 -13.28 23.62
C VAL A 48 4.60 -13.58 24.92
N PRO A 49 4.47 -12.63 25.85
CA PRO A 49 3.74 -12.88 27.09
C PRO A 49 2.27 -13.17 26.77
N VAL A 50 1.79 -14.33 27.23
CA VAL A 50 0.40 -14.77 27.05
C VAL A 50 -0.29 -14.71 28.42
N VAL A 51 -1.48 -14.13 28.48
CA VAL A 51 -2.31 -14.19 29.68
C VAL A 51 -2.70 -15.66 29.91
N ASP A 52 -2.62 -16.10 31.18
CA ASP A 52 -3.02 -17.45 31.56
C ASP A 52 -4.38 -17.83 30.92
N ALA A 53 -4.45 -18.98 30.26
CA ALA A 53 -5.65 -19.45 29.58
C ALA A 53 -6.90 -19.45 30.49
N ALA A 54 -6.72 -19.68 31.80
CA ALA A 54 -7.82 -19.61 32.77
C ALA A 54 -8.31 -18.17 33.03
N ALA A 55 -7.49 -17.14 32.73
CA ALA A 55 -7.82 -15.74 32.90
C ALA A 55 -8.31 -15.10 31.59
N GLN A 56 -8.25 -15.81 30.47
CA GLN A 56 -8.74 -15.29 29.18
C GLN A 56 -10.27 -15.18 29.17
N PRO A 57 -10.82 -14.14 28.53
CA PRO A 57 -12.26 -13.99 28.43
C PRO A 57 -12.89 -15.15 27.65
N GLN A 58 -14.01 -15.70 28.11
CA GLN A 58 -14.78 -16.71 27.36
C GLN A 58 -15.58 -16.01 26.25
N LEU A 59 -14.98 -15.93 25.05
CA LEU A 59 -15.63 -15.33 23.88
C LEU A 59 -16.25 -16.41 23.00
N SER A 60 -17.49 -16.18 22.56
CA SER A 60 -18.15 -17.00 21.55
C SER A 60 -18.02 -16.32 20.19
N LEU A 61 -16.99 -16.66 19.43
CA LEU A 61 -16.70 -16.06 18.14
C LEU A 61 -17.08 -17.03 17.01
N ASN A 62 -17.75 -16.55 15.99
CA ASN A 62 -18.05 -17.32 14.79
C ASN A 62 -16.91 -17.16 13.76
N CYS A 63 -15.73 -17.69 14.08
CA CYS A 63 -14.55 -17.67 13.23
C CYS A 63 -13.73 -18.96 13.46
N ARG A 64 -12.84 -19.29 12.50
CA ARG A 64 -11.96 -20.46 12.59
C ARG A 64 -10.79 -20.21 13.54
N ALA A 65 -10.25 -19.03 13.52
CA ALA A 65 -9.13 -18.60 14.34
C ALA A 65 -9.31 -17.15 14.79
N ALA A 66 -8.80 -16.82 15.96
CA ALA A 66 -8.80 -15.45 16.48
C ALA A 66 -7.62 -15.24 17.43
N ILE A 67 -7.06 -14.04 17.40
CA ILE A 67 -6.07 -13.58 18.36
C ILE A 67 -6.36 -12.13 18.72
N LEU A 68 -6.22 -11.77 19.99
CA LEU A 68 -6.28 -10.40 20.50
C LEU A 68 -4.97 -10.09 21.20
N VAL A 69 -4.30 -9.05 20.73
CA VAL A 69 -2.98 -8.64 21.24
C VAL A 69 -3.05 -7.21 21.74
N ASP A 70 -2.46 -6.94 22.89
CA ASP A 70 -2.22 -5.58 23.36
C ASP A 70 -1.12 -4.94 22.49
N GLN A 71 -1.43 -3.79 21.87
CA GLN A 71 -0.54 -3.16 20.91
C GLN A 71 0.75 -2.65 21.53
N ASP A 72 0.70 -2.18 22.78
CA ASP A 72 1.84 -1.51 23.40
C ASP A 72 2.83 -2.51 24.00
N THR A 73 2.32 -3.64 24.50
CA THR A 73 3.11 -4.66 25.21
C THR A 73 3.35 -5.92 24.41
N GLY A 74 2.62 -6.13 23.32
CA GLY A 74 2.62 -7.39 22.57
C GLY A 74 1.94 -8.55 23.30
N THR A 75 1.35 -8.33 24.48
CA THR A 75 0.73 -9.38 25.29
C THR A 75 -0.50 -9.95 24.58
N VAL A 76 -0.56 -11.28 24.43
CA VAL A 76 -1.75 -11.98 23.95
C VAL A 76 -2.78 -12.04 25.04
N LEU A 77 -3.91 -11.36 24.84
CA LEU A 77 -5.04 -11.27 25.78
C LEU A 77 -6.08 -12.36 25.56
N TYR A 78 -6.20 -12.87 24.35
CA TYR A 78 -7.09 -13.94 23.96
C TYR A 78 -6.57 -14.63 22.69
N GLU A 79 -6.69 -15.94 22.64
CA GLU A 79 -6.39 -16.72 21.45
C GLU A 79 -7.36 -17.89 21.28
N ASN A 80 -7.63 -18.21 20.05
CA ASN A 80 -8.38 -19.39 19.65
C ASN A 80 -7.85 -19.87 18.31
N ASN A 81 -7.23 -21.05 18.26
CA ASN A 81 -6.58 -21.60 17.07
C ASN A 81 -5.67 -20.57 16.37
N ALA A 82 -4.92 -19.77 17.14
CA ALA A 82 -4.15 -18.64 16.60
C ALA A 82 -3.09 -19.06 15.55
N ASP A 83 -2.55 -20.28 15.70
CA ASP A 83 -1.55 -20.86 14.79
C ASP A 83 -2.16 -21.66 13.63
N GLU A 84 -3.49 -21.70 13.51
CA GLU A 84 -4.13 -22.39 12.41
C GLU A 84 -3.88 -21.65 11.09
N GLN A 85 -3.27 -22.32 10.11
CA GLN A 85 -3.07 -21.78 8.78
C GLN A 85 -4.41 -21.70 8.04
N VAL A 86 -4.84 -20.49 7.77
CA VAL A 86 -6.11 -20.19 7.09
C VAL A 86 -5.91 -19.23 5.93
N PRO A 87 -6.73 -19.32 4.86
CA PRO A 87 -6.75 -18.30 3.83
C PRO A 87 -7.17 -16.95 4.42
N ILE A 88 -6.30 -15.95 4.33
CA ILE A 88 -6.49 -14.62 4.93
C ILE A 88 -7.12 -13.61 3.97
N ALA A 89 -7.50 -14.04 2.77
CA ALA A 89 -8.14 -13.21 1.75
C ALA A 89 -7.37 -11.90 1.52
N SER A 90 -8.06 -10.76 1.50
CA SER A 90 -7.46 -9.45 1.20
C SER A 90 -6.44 -8.94 2.21
N ILE A 91 -6.30 -9.56 3.37
CA ILE A 91 -5.21 -9.23 4.30
C ILE A 91 -3.84 -9.46 3.63
N THR A 92 -3.75 -10.39 2.67
CA THR A 92 -2.56 -10.62 1.83
C THR A 92 -2.03 -9.34 1.19
N LYS A 93 -2.89 -8.35 0.88
CA LYS A 93 -2.50 -7.06 0.30
C LYS A 93 -1.62 -6.20 1.22
N VAL A 94 -1.60 -6.49 2.51
CA VAL A 94 -0.67 -5.85 3.45
C VAL A 94 0.78 -6.18 3.06
N MET A 95 1.06 -7.43 2.66
CA MET A 95 2.38 -7.81 2.15
C MET A 95 2.68 -7.16 0.79
N THR A 96 1.68 -7.07 -0.09
CA THR A 96 1.83 -6.33 -1.36
C THR A 96 2.25 -4.89 -1.11
N LEU A 97 1.58 -4.20 -0.19
CA LEU A 97 1.91 -2.82 0.18
C LEU A 97 3.28 -2.71 0.86
N LEU A 98 3.62 -3.64 1.75
CA LEU A 98 4.93 -3.67 2.41
C LEU A 98 6.06 -3.69 1.38
N LEU A 99 6.05 -4.64 0.46
CA LEU A 99 7.08 -4.75 -0.58
C LEU A 99 7.10 -3.55 -1.52
N THR A 100 5.93 -2.95 -1.79
CA THR A 100 5.81 -1.73 -2.59
C THR A 100 6.47 -0.54 -1.87
N PHE A 101 6.21 -0.36 -0.58
CA PHE A 101 6.82 0.71 0.20
C PHE A 101 8.32 0.47 0.43
N GLU A 102 8.77 -0.78 0.56
CA GLU A 102 10.19 -1.11 0.58
C GLU A 102 10.88 -0.72 -0.74
N ALA A 103 10.23 -0.96 -1.89
CA ALA A 103 10.76 -0.55 -3.20
C ALA A 103 10.83 0.99 -3.33
N ILE A 104 9.85 1.72 -2.80
CA ILE A 104 9.87 3.19 -2.75
C ILE A 104 10.99 3.67 -1.82
N HIS A 105 11.09 3.11 -0.62
CA HIS A 105 12.12 3.48 0.36
C HIS A 105 13.54 3.27 -0.18
N ASN A 106 13.75 2.19 -0.92
CA ASN A 106 15.03 1.86 -1.55
C ASN A 106 15.31 2.69 -2.82
N GLY A 107 14.44 3.64 -3.17
CA GLY A 107 14.60 4.52 -4.33
C GLY A 107 14.41 3.84 -5.69
N GLN A 108 13.85 2.64 -5.71
CA GLN A 108 13.55 1.90 -6.95
C GLN A 108 12.31 2.47 -7.66
N LEU A 109 11.35 2.96 -6.89
CA LEU A 109 10.09 3.54 -7.35
C LEU A 109 9.80 4.85 -6.60
N THR A 110 8.87 5.64 -7.15
CA THR A 110 8.29 6.80 -6.47
C THR A 110 6.77 6.72 -6.54
N LEU A 111 6.07 7.55 -5.78
CA LEU A 111 4.61 7.62 -5.82
C LEU A 111 4.08 8.05 -7.20
N GLU A 112 4.89 8.80 -7.97
CA GLU A 112 4.60 9.26 -9.32
C GLU A 112 4.95 8.23 -10.40
N THR A 113 5.58 7.10 -10.02
CA THR A 113 5.90 6.03 -10.98
C THR A 113 4.62 5.54 -11.65
N THR A 114 4.64 5.50 -12.99
CA THR A 114 3.52 5.00 -13.77
C THR A 114 3.42 3.48 -13.65
N VAL A 115 2.22 3.01 -13.33
CA VAL A 115 1.87 1.58 -13.26
C VAL A 115 1.11 1.21 -14.51
N PRO A 116 1.65 0.39 -15.41
CA PRO A 116 0.93 -0.08 -16.58
C PRO A 116 -0.09 -1.15 -16.18
N VAL A 117 -1.24 -1.16 -16.85
CA VAL A 117 -2.26 -2.19 -16.69
C VAL A 117 -2.06 -3.27 -17.73
N SER A 118 -1.80 -4.50 -17.29
CA SER A 118 -1.69 -5.68 -18.15
C SER A 118 -3.04 -6.34 -18.38
N GLU A 119 -3.13 -7.17 -19.43
CA GLU A 119 -4.28 -8.06 -19.65
C GLU A 119 -4.50 -9.00 -18.46
N HIS A 120 -3.44 -9.43 -17.79
CA HIS A 120 -3.54 -10.30 -16.62
C HIS A 120 -4.20 -9.57 -15.46
N ALA A 121 -3.77 -8.36 -15.13
CA ALA A 121 -4.37 -7.53 -14.10
C ALA A 121 -5.85 -7.22 -14.40
N TYR A 122 -6.17 -6.88 -15.65
CA TYR A 122 -7.54 -6.63 -16.12
C TYR A 122 -8.51 -7.81 -15.86
N HIS A 123 -8.04 -9.05 -16.05
CA HIS A 123 -8.87 -10.25 -15.89
C HIS A 123 -9.01 -10.72 -14.44
N MET A 124 -8.47 -9.99 -13.48
CA MET A 124 -8.62 -10.35 -12.06
C MET A 124 -10.07 -10.21 -11.62
N GLY A 125 -10.54 -11.22 -10.88
CA GLY A 125 -11.88 -11.19 -10.30
C GLY A 125 -11.94 -10.59 -8.89
N GLY A 126 -13.12 -10.54 -8.31
CA GLY A 126 -13.38 -10.05 -6.96
C GLY A 126 -13.50 -8.52 -6.89
N SER A 127 -12.98 -7.90 -5.81
CA SER A 127 -12.98 -6.45 -5.67
C SER A 127 -12.03 -5.81 -6.69
N GLN A 128 -12.50 -4.83 -7.44
CA GLN A 128 -11.80 -4.21 -8.56
C GLN A 128 -12.10 -2.71 -8.62
N ILE A 129 -11.24 -1.97 -9.29
CA ILE A 129 -11.51 -0.60 -9.75
C ILE A 129 -11.75 -0.55 -11.27
N TRP A 130 -11.84 -1.71 -11.90
CA TRP A 130 -12.18 -1.89 -13.32
C TRP A 130 -11.14 -1.26 -14.25
N LEU A 131 -9.87 -1.56 -14.00
CA LEU A 131 -8.76 -1.15 -14.86
C LEU A 131 -8.91 -1.76 -16.26
N GLU A 132 -8.54 -0.98 -17.29
CA GLU A 132 -8.50 -1.45 -18.66
C GLU A 132 -7.06 -1.56 -19.18
N PRO A 133 -6.75 -2.55 -20.05
CA PRO A 133 -5.41 -2.69 -20.61
C PRO A 133 -4.96 -1.42 -21.35
N GLY A 134 -3.74 -0.99 -21.06
CA GLY A 134 -3.16 0.22 -21.64
C GLY A 134 -3.45 1.49 -20.87
N GLU A 135 -4.32 1.46 -19.86
CA GLU A 135 -4.44 2.57 -18.92
C GLU A 135 -3.15 2.71 -18.11
N GLN A 136 -2.92 3.92 -17.63
CA GLN A 136 -1.74 4.26 -16.84
C GLN A 136 -2.19 5.09 -15.64
N PHE A 137 -1.85 4.61 -14.47
CA PHE A 137 -2.08 5.28 -13.21
C PHE A 137 -0.76 5.51 -12.49
N THR A 138 -0.72 6.44 -11.57
CA THR A 138 0.41 6.62 -10.67
C THR A 138 0.40 5.52 -9.61
N LEU A 139 1.56 5.19 -9.07
CA LEU A 139 1.68 4.23 -7.96
C LEU A 139 0.87 4.69 -6.74
N ASP A 140 0.79 6.01 -6.49
CA ASP A 140 -0.05 6.60 -5.44
C ASP A 140 -1.54 6.26 -5.62
N GLU A 141 -2.06 6.39 -6.85
CA GLU A 141 -3.45 6.04 -7.16
C GLU A 141 -3.71 4.56 -6.97
N MET A 142 -2.78 3.70 -7.40
CA MET A 142 -2.90 2.25 -7.23
C MET A 142 -2.84 1.83 -5.75
N ILE A 143 -1.95 2.41 -4.95
CA ILE A 143 -1.88 2.19 -3.50
C ILE A 143 -3.22 2.56 -2.85
N LYS A 144 -3.80 3.72 -3.20
CA LYS A 144 -5.11 4.14 -2.72
C LYS A 144 -6.23 3.17 -3.12
N ALA A 145 -6.21 2.68 -4.37
CA ALA A 145 -7.18 1.68 -4.84
C ALA A 145 -7.08 0.37 -4.05
N ILE A 146 -5.87 -0.10 -3.78
CA ILE A 146 -5.63 -1.29 -2.96
C ILE A 146 -6.15 -1.08 -1.53
N CYS A 147 -5.85 0.06 -0.91
CA CYS A 147 -6.21 0.33 0.48
C CYS A 147 -7.73 0.56 0.67
N VAL A 148 -8.37 1.31 -0.23
CA VAL A 148 -9.76 1.76 -0.07
C VAL A 148 -10.76 0.76 -0.66
N SER A 149 -10.50 0.31 -1.89
CA SER A 149 -11.39 -0.60 -2.62
C SER A 149 -10.99 -2.07 -2.50
N SER A 150 -9.83 -2.34 -1.88
CA SER A 150 -9.26 -3.70 -1.86
C SER A 150 -9.11 -4.29 -3.27
N ALA A 151 -8.77 -3.44 -4.25
CA ALA A 151 -8.75 -3.76 -5.67
C ALA A 151 -7.73 -4.85 -6.02
N ASN A 152 -8.18 -5.95 -6.59
CA ASN A 152 -7.34 -7.08 -6.99
C ASN A 152 -6.55 -6.75 -8.26
N ASP A 153 -7.20 -6.12 -9.22
CA ASP A 153 -6.60 -5.64 -10.48
C ASP A 153 -5.43 -4.67 -10.20
N ALA A 154 -5.64 -3.69 -9.32
CA ALA A 154 -4.58 -2.77 -8.89
C ALA A 154 -3.45 -3.50 -8.15
N ALA A 155 -3.78 -4.47 -7.29
CA ALA A 155 -2.78 -5.23 -6.55
C ALA A 155 -1.88 -6.07 -7.48
N VAL A 156 -2.45 -6.69 -8.52
CA VAL A 156 -1.69 -7.45 -9.51
C VAL A 156 -0.85 -6.53 -10.39
N ALA A 157 -1.40 -5.39 -10.87
CA ALA A 157 -0.63 -4.43 -11.65
C ALA A 157 0.59 -3.89 -10.87
N VAL A 158 0.43 -3.61 -9.58
CA VAL A 158 1.56 -3.21 -8.71
C VAL A 158 2.53 -4.37 -8.48
N ALA A 159 2.04 -5.59 -8.29
CA ALA A 159 2.89 -6.77 -8.16
C ALA A 159 3.76 -7.00 -9.41
N GLU A 160 3.20 -6.85 -10.60
CA GLU A 160 3.93 -6.93 -11.87
C GLU A 160 4.97 -5.82 -12.01
N LEU A 161 4.66 -4.60 -11.59
CA LEU A 161 5.60 -3.48 -11.60
C LEU A 161 6.80 -3.75 -10.68
N VAL A 162 6.54 -4.18 -9.44
CA VAL A 162 7.57 -4.36 -8.41
C VAL A 162 8.37 -5.64 -8.62
N GLY A 163 7.69 -6.73 -9.02
CA GLY A 163 8.28 -8.06 -9.16
C GLY A 163 8.69 -8.45 -10.56
N GLY A 164 8.25 -7.70 -11.58
CA GLY A 164 8.38 -8.05 -13.00
C GLY A 164 7.30 -9.02 -13.48
N SER A 165 6.70 -9.78 -12.59
CA SER A 165 5.51 -10.63 -12.84
C SER A 165 4.84 -10.98 -11.51
N GLU A 166 3.55 -11.31 -11.53
CA GLU A 166 2.86 -11.77 -10.31
C GLU A 166 3.54 -13.00 -9.67
N PRO A 167 3.90 -14.08 -10.41
CA PRO A 167 4.59 -15.22 -9.78
C PRO A 167 5.90 -14.86 -9.10
N ALA A 168 6.75 -14.04 -9.73
CA ALA A 168 8.00 -13.59 -9.12
C ALA A 168 7.77 -12.70 -7.89
N PHE A 169 6.71 -11.89 -7.92
CA PHE A 169 6.33 -11.10 -6.75
C PHE A 169 5.85 -11.97 -5.60
N VAL A 170 5.05 -13.01 -5.86
CA VAL A 170 4.60 -13.98 -4.85
C VAL A 170 5.78 -14.72 -4.21
N GLU A 171 6.80 -15.09 -4.98
CA GLU A 171 8.04 -15.64 -4.42
C GLU A 171 8.72 -14.66 -3.44
N ARG A 172 8.76 -13.39 -3.79
CA ARG A 172 9.29 -12.33 -2.89
C ARG A 172 8.43 -12.16 -1.64
N MET A 173 7.09 -12.21 -1.77
CA MET A 173 6.17 -12.18 -0.61
C MET A 173 6.45 -13.33 0.35
N ASN A 174 6.60 -14.55 -0.16
CA ASN A 174 6.90 -15.73 0.66
C ASN A 174 8.28 -15.63 1.33
N ALA A 175 9.29 -15.16 0.61
CA ALA A 175 10.62 -14.93 1.19
C ALA A 175 10.56 -13.89 2.32
N ARG A 176 9.84 -12.79 2.08
CA ARG A 176 9.70 -11.72 3.08
C ARG A 176 8.89 -12.17 4.30
N ALA A 177 7.84 -12.98 4.11
CA ALA A 177 7.10 -13.59 5.20
C ALA A 177 8.01 -14.45 6.09
N ALA A 178 8.85 -15.30 5.48
CA ALA A 178 9.80 -16.12 6.22
C ALA A 178 10.83 -15.28 7.01
N GLU A 179 11.34 -14.17 6.42
CA GLU A 179 12.22 -13.23 7.13
C GLU A 179 11.56 -12.57 8.33
N LEU A 180 10.23 -12.35 8.26
CA LEU A 180 9.43 -11.78 9.34
C LEU A 180 9.01 -12.81 10.39
N GLY A 181 9.36 -14.10 10.21
CA GLY A 181 9.00 -15.17 11.12
C GLY A 181 7.55 -15.65 11.00
N MET A 182 6.93 -15.41 9.85
CA MET A 182 5.52 -15.78 9.58
C MET A 182 5.41 -17.23 9.10
#